data_6b3b59a4f5def2c50b73fcfec0a373f2
#
_entry.id   6b3b59a4f5def2c50b73fcfec0a373f2
#
_cell.length_a   1.000
_cell.length_b   1.000
_cell.length_c   1.000
_cell.angle_alpha   90.00
_cell.angle_beta   90.00
_cell.angle_gamma   90.00
#
_symmetry.space_group_name_H-M   'P 1'
#
loop_
_entity.id
_entity.type
_entity.pdbx_description
1 polymer ?
#
loop_
_entity_poly.entity_id
_entity_poly.type
_entity_poly.pdbx_seq_one_letter_code
_entity_poly.pdbx_strand_id
1 'polypeptide(L)'
;FYSYCMDLTSMGDMDTVIGGMLLMFALLLIGLLGCLISAIRWHGRIASLKRQDFFPKFEQNWMQSGEKMDTKHRQVVVVKDFLLVPSYKNIVIPLDQAVWCYVLPLAKKNYGLYIMGTDGKAVLVCRVKEKGSVYVREYLEQIHLSAPWMAIGYSAENRQAFGAYEKSETIAKIIAKKDKMMSQFPF
;
A
#
# COMPACT_ATOMS: atom_id res chain seq x y z
N PHE A 1 -3.03 -67.83 16.97
CA PHE A 1 -2.92 -66.61 17.82
C PHE A 1 -1.96 -65.58 17.18
N TYR A 2 -0.83 -66.00 16.64
CA TYR A 2 0.16 -65.15 15.97
C TYR A 2 -0.40 -64.49 14.66
N SER A 3 -1.23 -65.20 13.91
CA SER A 3 -1.83 -64.72 12.68
C SER A 3 -2.87 -63.62 12.91
N TYR A 4 -3.60 -63.68 14.04
CA TYR A 4 -4.63 -62.68 14.40
C TYR A 4 -4.04 -61.34 14.90
N CYS A 5 -2.83 -61.38 15.51
CA CYS A 5 -2.15 -60.18 15.93
C CYS A 5 -1.53 -59.41 14.77
N MET A 6 -1.11 -60.08 13.69
CA MET A 6 -0.57 -59.39 12.50
C MET A 6 -1.65 -58.66 11.71
N ASP A 7 -2.88 -59.21 11.63
CA ASP A 7 -3.99 -58.50 10.95
C ASP A 7 -4.47 -57.26 11.65
N LEU A 8 -4.45 -57.23 12.99
CA LEU A 8 -4.84 -56.02 13.75
C LEU A 8 -3.82 -54.89 13.68
N THR A 9 -2.54 -55.19 13.57
CA THR A 9 -1.51 -54.15 13.38
C THR A 9 -1.54 -53.59 11.96
N SER A 10 -1.82 -54.39 10.96
CA SER A 10 -1.93 -53.93 9.57
C SER A 10 -3.18 -53.06 9.33
N MET A 11 -4.27 -53.30 10.01
CA MET A 11 -5.48 -52.45 9.93
C MET A 11 -5.26 -51.10 10.61
N GLY A 12 -4.59 -51.06 11.75
CA GLY A 12 -4.25 -49.78 12.46
C GLY A 12 -3.28 -48.89 11.63
N ASP A 13 -2.35 -49.49 10.93
CA ASP A 13 -1.42 -48.76 10.05
C ASP A 13 -2.15 -48.19 8.81
N MET A 14 -3.10 -48.90 8.25
CA MET A 14 -3.86 -48.47 7.07
C MET A 14 -4.77 -47.30 7.41
N ASP A 15 -5.44 -47.29 8.55
CA ASP A 15 -6.28 -46.18 9.02
C ASP A 15 -5.46 -44.92 9.30
N THR A 16 -4.26 -45.07 9.82
CA THR A 16 -3.31 -43.97 10.05
C THR A 16 -2.83 -43.37 8.73
N VAL A 17 -2.54 -44.20 7.72
CA VAL A 17 -2.13 -43.74 6.38
C VAL A 17 -3.27 -43.03 5.67
N ILE A 18 -4.51 -43.58 5.72
CA ILE A 18 -5.68 -42.94 5.12
C ILE A 18 -5.99 -41.61 5.83
N GLY A 19 -5.94 -41.55 7.16
CA GLY A 19 -6.10 -40.33 7.93
C GLY A 19 -5.06 -39.25 7.57
N GLY A 20 -3.81 -39.66 7.41
CA GLY A 20 -2.74 -38.76 6.98
C GLY A 20 -2.94 -38.22 5.55
N MET A 21 -3.37 -39.07 4.62
CA MET A 21 -3.68 -38.64 3.24
C MET A 21 -4.88 -37.68 3.20
N LEU A 22 -5.93 -37.93 3.96
CA LEU A 22 -7.09 -37.02 4.08
C LEU A 22 -6.71 -35.67 4.67
N LEU A 23 -5.86 -35.65 5.68
CA LEU A 23 -5.34 -34.41 6.26
C LEU A 23 -4.53 -33.60 5.23
N MET A 24 -3.61 -34.24 4.53
CA MET A 24 -2.83 -33.60 3.46
C MET A 24 -3.72 -33.03 2.37
N PHE A 25 -4.74 -33.77 1.94
CA PHE A 25 -5.69 -33.32 0.94
C PHE A 25 -6.51 -32.12 1.42
N ALA A 26 -6.96 -32.13 2.69
CA ALA A 26 -7.65 -31.00 3.29
C ALA A 26 -6.77 -29.75 3.35
N LEU A 27 -5.49 -29.87 3.73
CA LEU A 27 -4.54 -28.75 3.74
C LEU A 27 -4.28 -28.19 2.34
N LEU A 28 -4.18 -29.04 1.32
CA LEU A 28 -4.07 -28.62 -0.07
C LEU A 28 -5.30 -27.84 -0.54
N LEU A 29 -6.49 -28.32 -0.23
CA LEU A 29 -7.75 -27.64 -0.56
C LEU A 29 -7.84 -26.26 0.11
N ILE A 30 -7.46 -26.15 1.39
CA ILE A 30 -7.42 -24.88 2.12
C ILE A 30 -6.43 -23.93 1.44
N GLY A 31 -5.25 -24.42 1.07
CA GLY A 31 -4.25 -23.64 0.36
C GLY A 31 -4.73 -23.12 -1.01
N LEU A 32 -5.36 -23.99 -1.80
CA LEU A 32 -5.95 -23.62 -3.09
C LEU A 32 -7.07 -22.59 -2.94
N LEU A 33 -7.94 -22.78 -1.95
CA LEU A 33 -9.03 -21.83 -1.67
C LEU A 33 -8.46 -20.45 -1.26
N GLY A 34 -7.42 -20.43 -0.44
CA GLY A 34 -6.71 -19.20 -0.06
C GLY A 34 -6.12 -18.47 -1.27
N CYS A 35 -5.49 -19.19 -2.18
CA CYS A 35 -4.95 -18.65 -3.44
C CYS A 35 -6.08 -18.09 -4.32
N LEU A 36 -7.19 -18.80 -4.46
CA LEU A 36 -8.33 -18.36 -5.26
C LEU A 36 -8.95 -17.06 -4.71
N ILE A 37 -9.18 -17.01 -3.40
CA ILE A 37 -9.69 -15.80 -2.73
C ILE A 37 -8.72 -14.62 -2.93
N SER A 38 -7.43 -14.87 -2.82
CA SER A 38 -6.41 -13.84 -3.05
C SER A 38 -6.44 -13.32 -4.48
N ALA A 39 -6.53 -14.21 -5.46
CA ALA A 39 -6.63 -13.85 -6.88
C ALA A 39 -7.90 -13.03 -7.18
N ILE A 40 -9.06 -13.43 -6.67
CA ILE A 40 -10.31 -12.70 -6.84
C ILE A 40 -10.20 -11.28 -6.24
N ARG A 41 -9.65 -11.17 -5.04
CA ARG A 41 -9.43 -9.86 -4.40
C ARG A 41 -8.46 -8.99 -5.19
N TRP A 42 -7.41 -9.57 -5.76
CA TRP A 42 -6.46 -8.88 -6.61
C TRP A 42 -7.11 -8.33 -7.88
N HIS A 43 -7.85 -9.17 -8.61
CA HIS A 43 -8.57 -8.76 -9.81
C HIS A 43 -9.61 -7.68 -9.52
N GLY A 44 -10.34 -7.79 -8.43
CA GLY A 44 -11.31 -6.77 -8.01
C GLY A 44 -10.66 -5.40 -7.73
N ARG A 45 -9.45 -5.39 -7.15
CA ARG A 45 -8.70 -4.14 -6.90
C ARG A 45 -8.18 -3.50 -8.17
N ILE A 46 -7.62 -4.29 -9.08
CA ILE A 46 -7.16 -3.79 -10.39
C ILE A 46 -8.35 -3.24 -11.16
N ALA A 47 -9.49 -3.92 -11.18
CA ALA A 47 -10.69 -3.44 -11.82
C ALA A 47 -11.20 -2.13 -11.20
N SER A 48 -11.11 -1.98 -9.87
CA SER A 48 -11.44 -0.74 -9.17
C SER A 48 -10.48 0.41 -9.54
N LEU A 49 -9.17 0.14 -9.61
CA LEU A 49 -8.18 1.13 -10.05
C LEU A 49 -8.41 1.59 -11.48
N LYS A 50 -8.70 0.66 -12.40
CA LYS A 50 -8.97 0.97 -13.80
C LYS A 50 -10.20 1.84 -14.02
N ARG A 51 -11.13 1.89 -13.06
CA ARG A 51 -12.32 2.75 -13.09
C ARG A 51 -12.06 4.18 -12.58
N GLN A 52 -10.88 4.47 -12.06
CA GLN A 52 -10.53 5.80 -11.60
C GLN A 52 -10.13 6.69 -12.79
N ASP A 53 -10.60 7.92 -12.81
CA ASP A 53 -10.38 8.87 -13.92
C ASP A 53 -8.89 9.16 -14.18
N PHE A 54 -8.03 9.03 -13.16
CA PHE A 54 -6.60 9.22 -13.29
C PHE A 54 -5.85 8.01 -13.88
N PHE A 55 -6.49 6.83 -13.99
CA PHE A 55 -5.80 5.60 -14.36
C PHE A 55 -5.13 5.64 -15.74
N PRO A 56 -5.73 6.19 -16.80
CA PRO A 56 -5.09 6.27 -18.11
C PRO A 56 -3.78 7.10 -18.06
N LYS A 57 -3.78 8.21 -17.33
CA LYS A 57 -2.58 9.05 -17.13
C LYS A 57 -1.51 8.30 -16.33
N PHE A 58 -1.91 7.57 -15.30
CA PHE A 58 -1.00 6.73 -14.51
C PHE A 58 -0.37 5.64 -15.39
N GLU A 59 -1.15 4.92 -16.19
CA GLU A 59 -0.68 3.84 -17.07
C GLU A 59 0.32 4.38 -18.10
N GLN A 60 0.04 5.53 -18.71
CA GLN A 60 0.96 6.20 -19.63
C GLN A 60 2.28 6.57 -18.95
N ASN A 61 2.23 7.19 -17.77
CA ASN A 61 3.42 7.57 -17.01
C ASN A 61 4.23 6.34 -16.57
N TRP A 62 3.55 5.26 -16.19
CA TRP A 62 4.18 3.99 -15.84
C TRP A 62 4.94 3.38 -17.00
N MET A 63 4.35 3.34 -18.19
CA MET A 63 5.01 2.81 -19.38
C MET A 63 6.19 3.66 -19.84
N GLN A 64 6.11 4.99 -19.70
CA GLN A 64 7.15 5.91 -20.10
C GLN A 64 8.33 5.94 -19.13
N SER A 65 8.12 5.65 -17.85
CA SER A 65 9.19 5.74 -16.84
C SER A 65 10.31 4.73 -17.09
N GLY A 66 10.07 3.67 -17.91
CA GLY A 66 11.11 2.73 -18.39
C GLY A 66 11.88 2.01 -17.27
N GLU A 67 11.70 2.44 -16.05
CA GLU A 67 12.33 1.87 -14.88
C GLU A 67 11.73 0.50 -14.61
N LYS A 68 12.54 -0.54 -14.78
CA LYS A 68 12.34 -1.83 -14.13
C LYS A 68 12.46 -1.57 -12.62
N MET A 69 11.38 -1.08 -12.01
CA MET A 69 11.38 -0.79 -10.60
C MET A 69 11.59 -2.08 -9.83
N ASP A 70 12.68 -2.16 -9.09
CA ASP A 70 12.87 -3.20 -8.09
C ASP A 70 11.88 -2.96 -6.95
N THR A 71 10.64 -3.41 -7.17
CA THR A 71 9.54 -3.29 -6.21
C THR A 71 9.71 -4.21 -5.00
N LYS A 72 10.67 -5.15 -5.04
CA LYS A 72 10.88 -6.12 -3.96
C LYS A 72 11.31 -5.46 -2.64
N HIS A 73 12.01 -4.34 -2.73
CA HIS A 73 12.57 -3.66 -1.55
C HIS A 73 11.94 -2.29 -1.28
N ARG A 74 11.18 -1.72 -2.21
CA ARG A 74 10.56 -0.40 -2.05
C ARG A 74 9.09 -0.54 -1.66
N GLN A 75 8.75 -0.02 -0.48
CA GLN A 75 7.36 0.01 -0.01
C GLN A 75 6.54 1.10 -0.69
N VAL A 76 7.21 2.11 -1.24
CA VAL A 76 6.62 3.28 -1.89
C VAL A 76 7.46 3.64 -3.09
N VAL A 77 6.80 3.95 -4.19
CA VAL A 77 7.43 4.36 -5.45
C VAL A 77 6.73 5.61 -5.98
N VAL A 78 7.50 6.63 -6.30
CA VAL A 78 6.98 7.85 -6.95
C VAL A 78 7.17 7.70 -8.45
N VAL A 79 6.08 7.84 -9.22
CA VAL A 79 6.07 7.78 -10.68
C VAL A 79 5.49 9.08 -11.20
N LYS A 80 6.33 10.05 -11.52
CA LYS A 80 5.91 11.42 -11.90
C LYS A 80 4.89 11.97 -10.88
N ASP A 81 3.64 12.14 -11.30
CA ASP A 81 2.55 12.73 -10.53
C ASP A 81 1.83 11.72 -9.62
N PHE A 82 2.34 10.50 -9.51
CA PHE A 82 1.66 9.43 -8.77
C PHE A 82 2.56 8.80 -7.72
N LEU A 83 1.98 8.46 -6.59
CA LEU A 83 2.59 7.61 -5.58
C LEU A 83 1.97 6.22 -5.69
N LEU A 84 2.81 5.22 -5.97
CA LEU A 84 2.44 3.82 -5.98
C LEU A 84 2.91 3.14 -4.71
N VAL A 85 2.01 2.42 -4.05
CA VAL A 85 2.31 1.52 -2.93
C VAL A 85 2.16 0.09 -3.41
N PRO A 86 3.24 -0.58 -3.82
CA PRO A 86 3.21 -1.94 -4.37
C PRO A 86 3.03 -2.99 -3.25
N SER A 87 2.29 -2.65 -2.21
CA SER A 87 1.89 -3.59 -1.18
C SER A 87 0.67 -4.37 -1.65
N TYR A 88 0.27 -5.36 -0.85
CA TYR A 88 -0.92 -6.15 -1.16
C TYR A 88 -2.22 -5.30 -1.33
N LYS A 89 -2.18 -4.00 -1.03
CA LYS A 89 -3.27 -3.05 -1.26
C LYS A 89 -3.24 -2.36 -2.63
N ASN A 90 -2.08 -2.33 -3.32
CA ASN A 90 -1.87 -1.64 -4.60
C ASN A 90 -2.57 -0.28 -4.66
N ILE A 91 -2.18 0.60 -3.75
CA ILE A 91 -2.74 1.95 -3.70
C ILE A 91 -1.96 2.81 -4.68
N VAL A 92 -2.68 3.50 -5.55
CA VAL A 92 -2.16 4.58 -6.38
C VAL A 92 -2.77 5.88 -5.89
N ILE A 93 -1.94 6.84 -5.54
CA ILE A 93 -2.36 8.16 -5.04
C ILE A 93 -1.89 9.21 -6.03
N PRO A 94 -2.82 9.94 -6.68
CA PRO A 94 -2.46 11.11 -7.49
C PRO A 94 -1.89 12.20 -6.57
N LEU A 95 -0.66 12.63 -6.82
CA LEU A 95 0.01 13.64 -5.99
C LEU A 95 -0.61 15.02 -6.17
N ASP A 96 -1.24 15.28 -7.31
CA ASP A 96 -1.98 16.52 -7.56
C ASP A 96 -3.22 16.68 -6.66
N GLN A 97 -3.71 15.60 -6.07
CA GLN A 97 -4.80 15.59 -5.08
C GLN A 97 -4.29 15.50 -3.64
N ALA A 98 -2.99 15.49 -3.41
CA ALA A 98 -2.39 15.38 -2.10
C ALA A 98 -2.00 16.77 -1.56
N VAL A 99 -2.28 17.02 -0.26
CA VAL A 99 -2.03 18.30 0.38
C VAL A 99 -1.06 18.21 1.56
N TRP A 100 -0.97 17.07 2.23
CA TRP A 100 -0.11 16.89 3.38
C TRP A 100 0.44 15.46 3.45
N CYS A 101 1.77 15.34 3.64
CA CYS A 101 2.45 14.07 3.87
C CYS A 101 3.18 14.10 5.21
N TYR A 102 2.94 13.10 6.06
CA TYR A 102 3.51 13.07 7.40
C TYR A 102 3.69 11.66 7.94
N VAL A 103 4.51 11.56 8.99
CA VAL A 103 4.80 10.30 9.69
C VAL A 103 4.29 10.37 11.12
N LEU A 104 3.49 9.38 11.51
CA LEU A 104 2.98 9.23 12.87
C LEU A 104 3.48 7.94 13.54
N PRO A 105 3.72 7.96 14.85
CA PRO A 105 3.99 6.76 15.60
C PRO A 105 2.76 5.84 15.62
N LEU A 106 3.01 4.56 15.39
CA LEU A 106 2.07 3.46 15.55
C LEU A 106 2.49 2.62 16.76
N ALA A 107 1.64 1.64 17.14
CA ALA A 107 2.00 0.71 18.22
C ALA A 107 3.30 -0.08 17.90
N LYS A 108 4.02 -0.51 18.95
CA LYS A 108 5.20 -1.40 18.85
C LYS A 108 6.38 -0.82 18.06
N LYS A 109 6.76 0.44 18.32
CA LYS A 109 7.89 1.13 17.65
C LYS A 109 7.79 1.21 16.13
N ASN A 110 6.59 1.07 15.59
CA ASN A 110 6.34 1.30 14.17
C ASN A 110 5.86 2.73 13.94
N TYR A 111 6.07 3.21 12.74
CA TYR A 111 5.61 4.52 12.27
C TYR A 111 4.81 4.32 10.99
N GLY A 112 3.77 5.11 10.82
CA GLY A 112 2.97 5.13 9.59
C GLY A 112 3.29 6.36 8.77
N LEU A 113 3.54 6.19 7.48
CA LEU A 113 3.54 7.28 6.51
C LEU A 113 2.12 7.51 6.04
N TYR A 114 1.64 8.73 6.20
CA TYR A 114 0.28 9.14 5.84
C TYR A 114 0.32 10.21 4.76
N ILE A 115 -0.64 10.14 3.86
CA ILE A 115 -0.94 11.23 2.91
C ILE A 115 -2.38 11.66 3.09
N MET A 116 -2.60 12.96 3.20
CA MET A 116 -3.91 13.58 3.24
C MET A 116 -4.24 14.14 1.86
N GLY A 117 -5.42 13.79 1.36
CA GLY A 117 -5.96 14.31 0.11
C GLY A 117 -6.68 15.65 0.28
N THR A 118 -7.05 16.26 -0.85
CA THR A 118 -7.87 17.48 -0.92
C THR A 118 -9.26 17.31 -0.28
N ASP A 119 -9.74 16.06 -0.16
CA ASP A 119 -10.96 15.71 0.57
C ASP A 119 -10.79 15.75 2.10
N GLY A 120 -9.58 16.05 2.56
CA GLY A 120 -9.22 16.11 3.97
C GLY A 120 -9.13 14.75 4.67
N LYS A 121 -9.16 13.64 3.93
CA LYS A 121 -8.98 12.30 4.48
C LYS A 121 -7.53 11.88 4.40
N ALA A 122 -7.03 11.28 5.47
CA ALA A 122 -5.68 10.75 5.53
C ALA A 122 -5.67 9.24 5.24
N VAL A 123 -4.79 8.83 4.35
CA VAL A 123 -4.57 7.43 3.98
C VAL A 123 -3.23 6.97 4.51
N LEU A 124 -3.18 5.83 5.20
CA LEU A 124 -1.95 5.16 5.58
C LEU A 124 -1.32 4.52 4.34
N VAL A 125 -0.19 5.06 3.91
CA VAL A 125 0.56 4.62 2.73
C VAL A 125 1.39 3.38 3.05
N CYS A 126 2.28 3.48 4.04
CA CYS A 126 3.12 2.35 4.46
C CYS A 126 3.43 2.41 5.96
N ARG A 127 3.93 1.27 6.48
CA ARG A 127 4.44 1.16 7.85
C ARG A 127 5.96 1.03 7.80
N VAL A 128 6.63 1.86 8.59
CA VAL A 128 8.09 1.84 8.73
C VAL A 128 8.48 1.49 10.17
N LYS A 129 9.53 0.70 10.34
CA LYS A 129 9.92 0.22 11.68
C LYS A 129 10.59 1.31 12.53
N GLU A 130 11.29 2.27 11.92
CA GLU A 130 12.03 3.30 12.64
C GLU A 130 11.76 4.69 12.08
N LYS A 131 11.50 5.65 12.97
CA LYS A 131 11.35 7.05 12.60
C LYS A 131 12.72 7.62 12.18
N GLY A 132 12.77 8.21 11.01
CA GLY A 132 14.02 8.78 10.48
C GLY A 132 14.92 7.75 9.83
N SER A 133 14.43 6.52 9.56
CA SER A 133 15.16 5.60 8.69
C SER A 133 15.46 6.27 7.35
N VAL A 134 16.57 5.92 6.75
CA VAL A 134 16.99 6.46 5.44
C VAL A 134 15.86 6.40 4.42
N TYR A 135 15.15 5.30 4.38
CA TYR A 135 14.01 5.10 3.46
C TYR A 135 12.86 6.09 3.65
N VAL A 136 12.53 6.45 4.92
CA VAL A 136 11.46 7.44 5.17
C VAL A 136 11.86 8.80 4.66
N ARG A 137 13.13 9.18 4.87
CA ARG A 137 13.67 10.45 4.38
C ARG A 137 13.64 10.50 2.85
N GLU A 138 14.13 9.45 2.21
CA GLU A 138 14.11 9.33 0.75
C GLU A 138 12.69 9.43 0.18
N TYR A 139 11.70 8.76 0.81
CA TYR A 139 10.31 8.86 0.36
C TYR A 139 9.77 10.29 0.50
N LEU A 140 10.02 10.95 1.62
CA LEU A 140 9.57 12.33 1.84
C LEU A 140 10.24 13.30 0.86
N GLU A 141 11.53 13.12 0.57
CA GLU A 141 12.26 13.91 -0.41
C GLU A 141 11.72 13.72 -1.83
N GLN A 142 11.51 12.47 -2.25
CA GLN A 142 10.92 12.16 -3.56
C GLN A 142 9.51 12.71 -3.72
N ILE A 143 8.67 12.58 -2.68
CA ILE A 143 7.33 13.16 -2.65
C ILE A 143 7.39 14.68 -2.75
N HIS A 144 8.31 15.31 -2.01
CA HIS A 144 8.47 16.76 -2.04
C HIS A 144 8.94 17.28 -3.41
N LEU A 145 9.85 16.56 -4.05
CA LEU A 145 10.31 16.90 -5.41
C LEU A 145 9.17 16.80 -6.44
N SER A 146 8.32 15.79 -6.30
CA SER A 146 7.18 15.58 -7.22
C SER A 146 5.96 16.44 -6.90
N ALA A 147 5.82 16.90 -5.66
CA ALA A 147 4.71 17.72 -5.19
C ALA A 147 5.18 18.84 -4.25
N PRO A 148 5.89 19.86 -4.75
CA PRO A 148 6.52 20.91 -3.95
C PRO A 148 5.51 21.85 -3.25
N TRP A 149 4.25 21.81 -3.64
CA TRP A 149 3.16 22.53 -2.98
C TRP A 149 2.71 21.87 -1.68
N MET A 150 2.94 20.54 -1.53
CA MET A 150 2.46 19.74 -0.41
C MET A 150 3.19 20.10 0.89
N ALA A 151 2.45 20.17 2.00
CA ALA A 151 3.06 20.26 3.32
C ALA A 151 3.73 18.92 3.70
N ILE A 152 4.96 19.00 4.20
CA ILE A 152 5.74 17.82 4.57
C ILE A 152 6.03 17.82 6.07
N GLY A 153 5.83 16.67 6.71
CA GLY A 153 6.17 16.45 8.11
C GLY A 153 5.03 16.74 9.09
N TYR A 154 5.24 16.27 10.34
CA TYR A 154 4.27 16.39 11.43
C TYR A 154 4.75 17.44 12.46
N SER A 155 4.95 18.69 12.01
CA SER A 155 5.31 19.80 12.87
C SER A 155 4.10 20.31 13.68
N ALA A 156 4.36 21.12 14.71
CA ALA A 156 3.29 21.76 15.47
C ALA A 156 2.42 22.70 14.59
N GLU A 157 3.08 23.41 13.67
CA GLU A 157 2.44 24.30 12.69
C GLU A 157 1.50 23.53 11.75
N ASN A 158 2.00 22.44 11.15
CA ASN A 158 1.18 21.61 10.27
C ASN A 158 0.01 20.97 11.04
N ARG A 159 0.22 20.53 12.28
CA ARG A 159 -0.87 19.99 13.10
C ARG A 159 -1.95 21.02 13.39
N GLN A 160 -1.57 22.25 13.65
CA GLN A 160 -2.52 23.35 13.84
C GLN A 160 -3.25 23.66 12.54
N ALA A 161 -2.51 23.88 11.45
CA ALA A 161 -3.05 24.23 10.15
C ALA A 161 -4.04 23.17 9.59
N PHE A 162 -3.78 21.90 9.83
CA PHE A 162 -4.68 20.78 9.45
C PHE A 162 -5.60 20.35 10.59
N GLY A 163 -5.69 21.10 11.67
CA GLY A 163 -6.65 20.89 12.75
C GLY A 163 -8.10 21.12 12.29
N ALA A 164 -9.07 20.72 13.13
CA ALA A 164 -10.48 20.69 12.75
C ALA A 164 -11.02 22.06 12.28
N TYR A 165 -10.52 23.16 12.82
CA TYR A 165 -11.02 24.50 12.52
C TYR A 165 -10.41 25.17 11.28
N GLU A 166 -9.12 24.91 10.99
CA GLU A 166 -8.38 25.58 9.91
C GLU A 166 -8.18 24.70 8.68
N LYS A 167 -8.59 23.44 8.77
CA LYS A 167 -8.31 22.41 7.77
C LYS A 167 -8.76 22.78 6.35
N SER A 168 -9.99 23.24 6.19
CA SER A 168 -10.55 23.57 4.88
C SER A 168 -9.86 24.77 4.25
N GLU A 169 -9.54 25.79 5.06
CA GLU A 169 -8.83 26.98 4.61
C GLU A 169 -7.38 26.63 4.21
N THR A 170 -6.72 25.82 5.01
CA THR A 170 -5.36 25.35 4.72
C THR A 170 -5.30 24.53 3.43
N ILE A 171 -6.26 23.64 3.22
CA ILE A 171 -6.37 22.88 1.97
C ILE A 171 -6.57 23.83 0.78
N ALA A 172 -7.46 24.80 0.89
CA ALA A 172 -7.70 25.80 -0.17
C ALA A 172 -6.43 26.61 -0.51
N LYS A 173 -5.67 27.04 0.50
CA LYS A 173 -4.37 27.72 0.31
C LYS A 173 -3.35 26.85 -0.43
N ILE A 174 -3.28 25.57 -0.11
CA ILE A 174 -2.36 24.63 -0.78
C ILE A 174 -2.79 24.40 -2.22
N ILE A 175 -4.08 24.24 -2.50
CA ILE A 175 -4.60 24.11 -3.86
C ILE A 175 -4.26 25.36 -4.67
N ALA A 176 -4.50 26.56 -4.15
CA ALA A 176 -4.16 27.80 -4.82
C ALA A 176 -2.65 27.93 -5.09
N LYS A 177 -1.81 27.53 -4.14
CA LYS A 177 -0.35 27.47 -4.32
C LYS A 177 0.02 26.51 -5.45
N LYS A 178 -0.57 25.32 -5.48
CA LYS A 178 -0.35 24.32 -6.55
C LYS A 178 -0.73 24.91 -7.91
N ASP A 179 -1.93 25.47 -8.04
CA ASP A 179 -2.42 26.01 -9.31
C ASP A 179 -1.52 27.15 -9.83
N LYS A 180 -1.03 28.00 -8.93
CA LYS A 180 -0.06 29.03 -9.27
C LYS A 180 1.27 28.44 -9.75
N MET A 181 1.77 27.38 -9.12
CA MET A 181 3.02 26.71 -9.55
C MET A 181 2.82 26.04 -10.91
N MET A 182 1.71 25.35 -11.13
CA MET A 182 1.43 24.67 -12.40
C MET A 182 1.23 25.65 -13.56
N SER A 183 0.69 26.84 -13.31
CA SER A 183 0.56 27.88 -14.32
C SER A 183 1.89 28.55 -14.74
N GLN A 184 2.90 28.51 -13.87
CA GLN A 184 4.22 29.05 -14.15
C GLN A 184 5.12 28.10 -14.95
N PHE A 185 4.83 26.80 -14.91
CA PHE A 185 5.57 25.75 -15.62
C PHE A 185 4.59 24.88 -16.40
N PRO A 186 4.01 25.36 -17.53
CA PRO A 186 3.18 24.53 -18.38
C PRO A 186 4.08 23.44 -18.99
N PHE A 187 3.79 22.17 -18.66
CA PHE A 187 4.47 20.99 -19.22
C PHE A 187 3.94 20.65 -20.58
#